data_ffc9abcbf0972002ca3a712739dbf6eb
#
_entry.id   ffc9abcbf0972002ca3a712739dbf6eb
#
_cell.length_a   1.000
_cell.length_b   1.000
_cell.length_c   1.000
_cell.angle_alpha   90.00
_cell.angle_beta   90.00
_cell.angle_gamma   90.00
#
_symmetry.space_group_name_H-M   'P 1'
#
loop_
_entity.id
_entity.type
_entity.pdbx_description
1 polymer ?
#
loop_
_entity_poly.entity_id
_entity_poly.type
_entity_poly.pdbx_seq_one_letter_code
_entity_poly.pdbx_strand_id
1 'polypeptide(L)'
;METLYEYLLKNYNPNEPIFLADLQIEGMSRANLRQQIKKLTDAGKVKRFDNGVYFLPKKTIFKSGSQLSPEKVLECKYLRDKDKRCGYVSGLMFFNQMGLTTQVPMLYEVVSNKATNEYRETSLAKSRVIVRKPKVPVTESNYKVLQFLDLLKDVDVYSEVTGKPLQERLYQYMSDASLSLSEMEPYFSYYPDKLYKNLVETRVIYNGVLAQ
;
A
#
# COMPACT_ATOMS: atom_id res chain seq x y z
N MET A 1 23.34 29.15 -2.63
CA MET A 1 22.97 27.78 -3.16
C MET A 1 22.43 27.01 -1.97
N GLU A 2 21.18 26.53 -2.05
CA GLU A 2 20.54 25.77 -0.99
C GLU A 2 21.28 24.44 -0.75
N THR A 3 21.58 24.13 0.51
CA THR A 3 22.22 22.84 0.84
C THR A 3 21.20 21.71 0.74
N LEU A 4 21.64 20.44 0.52
CA LEU A 4 20.75 19.27 0.53
C LEU A 4 19.94 19.21 1.84
N TYR A 5 20.54 19.54 2.97
CA TYR A 5 19.86 19.45 4.26
C TYR A 5 18.73 20.49 4.40
N GLU A 6 18.96 21.73 3.96
CA GLU A 6 17.92 22.77 3.93
C GLU A 6 16.77 22.39 3.00
N TYR A 7 17.08 21.85 1.82
CA TYR A 7 16.08 21.32 0.90
C TYR A 7 15.23 20.22 1.56
N LEU A 8 15.86 19.25 2.25
CA LEU A 8 15.14 18.19 2.92
C LEU A 8 14.24 18.70 4.05
N LEU A 9 14.72 19.63 4.88
CA LEU A 9 13.93 20.22 5.96
C LEU A 9 12.71 21.02 5.44
N LYS A 10 12.82 21.61 4.26
CA LYS A 10 11.74 22.38 3.64
C LYS A 10 10.67 21.51 3.00
N ASN A 11 11.06 20.36 2.41
CA ASN A 11 10.20 19.57 1.55
C ASN A 11 9.70 18.26 2.18
N TYR A 12 10.25 17.84 3.35
CA TYR A 12 9.90 16.58 4.00
C TYR A 12 9.64 16.77 5.49
N ASN A 13 8.61 16.12 5.98
CA ASN A 13 8.32 16.07 7.41
C ASN A 13 9.20 15.02 8.13
N PRO A 14 9.44 15.17 9.45
CA PRO A 14 10.08 14.11 10.23
C PRO A 14 9.32 12.78 10.12
N ASN A 15 10.07 11.67 9.98
CA ASN A 15 9.56 10.32 9.75
C ASN A 15 8.74 10.18 8.45
N GLU A 16 9.02 11.01 7.46
CA GLU A 16 8.52 10.84 6.10
C GLU A 16 9.59 10.14 5.24
N PRO A 17 9.23 9.14 4.41
CA PRO A 17 10.18 8.47 3.53
C PRO A 17 10.73 9.41 2.47
N ILE A 18 12.05 9.44 2.33
CA ILE A 18 12.78 10.18 1.31
C ILE A 18 13.42 9.17 0.37
N PHE A 19 12.93 9.09 -0.86
CA PHE A 19 13.51 8.21 -1.87
C PHE A 19 14.61 8.94 -2.64
N LEU A 20 15.84 8.45 -2.52
CA LEU A 20 16.98 9.07 -3.18
C LEU A 20 16.82 9.15 -4.71
N ALA A 21 16.08 8.21 -5.29
CA ALA A 21 15.79 8.18 -6.72
C ALA A 21 14.92 9.37 -7.17
N ASP A 22 14.04 9.86 -6.30
CA ASP A 22 13.06 10.91 -6.62
C ASP A 22 13.61 12.32 -6.37
N LEU A 23 14.74 12.43 -5.65
CA LEU A 23 15.35 13.72 -5.38
C LEU A 23 15.96 14.33 -6.66
N GLN A 24 15.48 15.48 -7.03
CA GLN A 24 16.01 16.32 -8.09
C GLN A 24 16.31 17.71 -7.53
N ILE A 25 17.59 18.06 -7.41
CA ILE A 25 18.03 19.33 -6.86
C ILE A 25 18.84 20.03 -7.94
N GLU A 26 18.46 21.24 -8.26
CA GLU A 26 19.11 22.04 -9.29
C GLU A 26 20.61 22.23 -8.99
N GLY A 27 21.44 22.00 -9.99
CA GLY A 27 22.90 22.10 -9.86
C GLY A 27 23.58 20.96 -9.09
N MET A 28 22.84 19.90 -8.69
CA MET A 28 23.40 18.78 -7.94
C MET A 28 23.40 17.47 -8.77
N SER A 29 24.58 16.95 -9.08
CA SER A 29 24.71 15.67 -9.76
C SER A 29 24.30 14.49 -8.84
N ARG A 30 23.91 13.36 -9.44
CA ARG A 30 23.57 12.13 -8.70
C ARG A 30 24.73 11.62 -7.82
N ALA A 31 25.98 11.79 -8.26
CA ALA A 31 27.17 11.43 -7.48
C ALA A 31 27.30 12.31 -6.25
N ASN A 32 27.16 13.64 -6.42
CA ASN A 32 27.20 14.59 -5.32
C ASN A 32 26.04 14.34 -4.31
N LEU A 33 24.82 14.10 -4.81
CA LEU A 33 23.67 13.78 -3.98
C LEU A 33 23.94 12.56 -3.06
N ARG A 34 24.54 11.48 -3.61
CA ARG A 34 24.95 10.30 -2.82
C ARG A 34 25.99 10.61 -1.77
N GLN A 35 26.96 11.47 -2.07
CA GLN A 35 27.98 11.88 -1.10
C GLN A 35 27.38 12.75 0.01
N GLN A 36 26.49 13.69 -0.34
CA GLN A 36 25.86 14.58 0.61
C GLN A 36 24.94 13.82 1.56
N ILE A 37 24.10 12.90 1.04
CA ILE A 37 23.20 12.11 1.88
C ILE A 37 23.99 11.19 2.83
N LYS A 38 25.14 10.66 2.39
CA LYS A 38 26.04 9.89 3.24
C LYS A 38 26.59 10.76 4.39
N LYS A 39 27.11 11.96 4.10
CA LYS A 39 27.60 12.90 5.11
C LYS A 39 26.53 13.26 6.14
N LEU A 40 25.28 13.49 5.69
CA LEU A 40 24.15 13.78 6.57
C LEU A 40 23.77 12.57 7.43
N THR A 41 23.91 11.38 6.90
CA THR A 41 23.66 10.12 7.64
C THR A 41 24.75 9.90 8.70
N ASP A 42 26.02 10.08 8.34
CA ASP A 42 27.15 9.96 9.27
C ASP A 42 27.07 11.00 10.41
N ALA A 43 26.55 12.19 10.10
CA ALA A 43 26.28 13.26 11.09
C ALA A 43 24.97 13.05 11.90
N GLY A 44 24.21 11.98 11.67
CA GLY A 44 22.95 11.71 12.35
C GLY A 44 21.77 12.65 12.02
N LYS A 45 21.95 13.55 11.05
CA LYS A 45 20.91 14.50 10.61
C LYS A 45 19.82 13.82 9.77
N VAL A 46 20.17 12.74 9.08
CA VAL A 46 19.29 11.89 8.29
C VAL A 46 19.53 10.45 8.73
N LYS A 47 18.50 9.64 8.79
CA LYS A 47 18.62 8.19 9.04
C LYS A 47 18.33 7.41 7.76
N ARG A 48 19.07 6.32 7.57
CA ARG A 48 18.81 5.36 6.48
C ARG A 48 17.85 4.29 6.98
N PHE A 49 16.76 4.08 6.26
CA PHE A 49 15.81 2.99 6.49
C PHE A 49 16.20 1.74 5.70
N ASP A 50 16.45 1.91 4.41
CA ASP A 50 16.80 0.84 3.47
C ASP A 50 17.68 1.41 2.33
N ASN A 51 18.05 0.58 1.37
CA ASN A 51 18.81 1.02 0.21
C ASN A 51 18.04 2.08 -0.58
N GLY A 52 18.61 3.29 -0.63
CA GLY A 52 17.98 4.43 -1.31
C GLY A 52 16.78 5.05 -0.60
N VAL A 53 16.45 4.62 0.64
CA VAL A 53 15.34 5.16 1.45
C VAL A 53 15.88 5.75 2.73
N TYR A 54 15.59 7.01 2.95
CA TYR A 54 16.05 7.80 4.08
C TYR A 54 14.89 8.53 4.75
N PHE A 55 15.12 9.14 5.90
CA PHE A 55 14.15 9.99 6.58
C PHE A 55 14.81 10.98 7.53
N LEU A 56 14.14 12.07 7.81
CA LEU A 56 14.52 13.02 8.86
C LEU A 56 14.06 12.45 10.21
N PRO A 57 14.97 12.22 11.19
CA PRO A 57 14.57 11.68 12.48
C PRO A 57 13.75 12.71 13.27
N LYS A 58 12.64 12.27 13.87
CA LYS A 58 11.92 13.08 14.86
C LYS A 58 12.67 13.04 16.19
N LYS A 59 12.73 14.15 16.89
CA LYS A 59 13.22 14.17 18.28
C LYS A 59 12.29 13.31 19.14
N THR A 60 12.84 12.40 19.90
CA THR A 60 12.10 11.47 20.77
C THR A 60 12.87 11.27 22.06
N ILE A 61 12.15 10.98 23.14
CA ILE A 61 12.70 10.63 24.44
C ILE A 61 13.25 9.20 24.49
N PHE A 62 12.94 8.37 23.50
CA PHE A 62 13.41 6.99 23.44
C PHE A 62 14.87 6.90 22.98
N LYS A 63 15.69 6.09 23.65
CA LYS A 63 17.11 5.87 23.30
C LYS A 63 17.30 5.31 21.88
N SER A 64 16.35 4.52 21.37
CA SER A 64 16.36 3.99 20.00
C SER A 64 16.14 5.08 18.93
N GLY A 65 15.68 6.26 19.37
CA GLY A 65 15.30 7.34 18.46
C GLY A 65 14.02 7.03 17.67
N SER A 66 13.67 7.90 16.73
CA SER A 66 12.54 7.67 15.84
C SER A 66 12.88 6.61 14.80
N GLN A 67 11.88 5.81 14.45
CA GLN A 67 11.97 4.79 13.41
C GLN A 67 10.88 5.05 12.36
N LEU A 68 11.18 4.69 11.12
CA LEU A 68 10.22 4.72 10.03
C LEU A 68 9.56 3.34 9.94
N SER A 69 8.24 3.29 9.79
CA SER A 69 7.54 2.02 9.62
C SER A 69 7.62 1.52 8.17
N PRO A 70 7.74 0.19 7.95
CA PRO A 70 7.70 -0.39 6.62
C PRO A 70 6.41 -0.05 5.86
N GLU A 71 5.26 -0.01 6.56
CA GLU A 71 3.95 0.31 5.99
C GLU A 71 3.93 1.73 5.41
N LYS A 72 4.53 2.69 6.13
CA LYS A 72 4.63 4.08 5.64
C LYS A 72 5.47 4.19 4.39
N VAL A 73 6.59 3.46 4.34
CA VAL A 73 7.45 3.40 3.14
C VAL A 73 6.71 2.74 1.99
N LEU A 74 5.99 1.65 2.26
CA LEU A 74 5.20 0.93 1.26
C LEU A 74 4.09 1.83 0.69
N GLU A 75 3.38 2.57 1.56
CA GLU A 75 2.35 3.52 1.17
C GLU A 75 2.91 4.57 0.20
N CYS A 76 3.97 5.26 0.59
CA CYS A 76 4.58 6.32 -0.24
C CYS A 76 5.20 5.77 -1.53
N LYS A 77 5.74 4.55 -1.49
CA LYS A 77 6.43 3.95 -2.65
C LYS A 77 5.46 3.40 -3.70
N TYR A 78 4.37 2.75 -3.26
CA TYR A 78 3.53 1.95 -4.15
C TYR A 78 2.05 2.34 -4.14
N LEU A 79 1.53 2.89 -3.04
CA LEU A 79 0.10 3.13 -2.91
C LEU A 79 -0.31 4.57 -3.22
N ARG A 80 0.64 5.50 -3.11
CA ARG A 80 0.41 6.91 -3.43
C ARG A 80 1.48 7.44 -4.38
N ASP A 81 1.06 8.42 -5.18
CA ASP A 81 1.93 9.29 -5.95
C ASP A 81 1.59 10.73 -5.56
N LYS A 82 2.41 11.30 -4.67
CA LYS A 82 2.06 12.51 -3.93
C LYS A 82 0.73 12.31 -3.20
N ASP A 83 -0.28 13.12 -3.54
CA ASP A 83 -1.61 13.06 -2.91
C ASP A 83 -2.58 12.10 -3.61
N LYS A 84 -2.19 11.53 -4.76
CA LYS A 84 -3.07 10.67 -5.55
C LYS A 84 -2.88 9.20 -5.20
N ARG A 85 -3.98 8.49 -5.00
CA ARG A 85 -3.98 7.05 -4.85
C ARG A 85 -3.56 6.39 -6.18
N CYS A 86 -2.59 5.48 -6.11
CA CYS A 86 -2.12 4.74 -7.27
C CYS A 86 -1.94 3.25 -7.00
N GLY A 87 -2.40 2.78 -5.85
CA GLY A 87 -2.32 1.37 -5.46
C GLY A 87 -3.08 1.08 -4.16
N TYR A 88 -3.15 -0.21 -3.81
CA TYR A 88 -3.79 -0.71 -2.61
C TYR A 88 -3.08 -1.97 -2.08
N VAL A 89 -3.28 -2.26 -0.80
CA VAL A 89 -2.83 -3.50 -0.16
C VAL A 89 -3.75 -4.64 -0.59
N SER A 90 -3.19 -5.80 -0.91
CA SER A 90 -3.92 -7.00 -1.34
C SER A 90 -3.44 -8.24 -0.59
N GLY A 91 -3.94 -9.41 -1.00
CA GLY A 91 -3.53 -10.71 -0.50
C GLY A 91 -3.77 -10.88 1.00
N LEU A 92 -3.02 -11.81 1.60
CA LEU A 92 -3.19 -12.22 3.00
C LEU A 92 -3.15 -11.06 3.99
N MET A 93 -2.38 -10.00 3.70
CA MET A 93 -2.31 -8.81 4.54
C MET A 93 -3.67 -8.11 4.62
N PHE A 94 -4.38 -7.98 3.51
CA PHE A 94 -5.71 -7.35 3.51
C PHE A 94 -6.75 -8.26 4.19
N PHE A 95 -6.68 -9.58 3.99
CA PHE A 95 -7.52 -10.53 4.74
C PHE A 95 -7.32 -10.42 6.25
N ASN A 96 -6.08 -10.28 6.72
CA ASN A 96 -5.78 -10.07 8.13
C ASN A 96 -6.34 -8.73 8.65
N GLN A 97 -6.18 -7.63 7.90
CA GLN A 97 -6.76 -6.33 8.23
C GLN A 97 -8.29 -6.38 8.34
N MET A 98 -8.93 -7.17 7.49
CA MET A 98 -10.38 -7.44 7.53
C MET A 98 -10.81 -8.39 8.66
N GLY A 99 -9.85 -8.95 9.40
CA GLY A 99 -10.09 -9.97 10.42
C GLY A 99 -10.62 -11.31 9.85
N LEU A 100 -10.41 -11.56 8.56
CA LEU A 100 -10.85 -12.79 7.89
C LEU A 100 -9.87 -13.95 8.08
N THR A 101 -8.67 -13.68 8.58
CA THR A 101 -7.66 -14.67 8.96
C THR A 101 -6.88 -14.20 10.17
N THR A 102 -6.38 -15.15 10.95
CA THR A 102 -5.47 -14.92 12.07
C THR A 102 -4.00 -15.00 11.63
N GLN A 103 -3.73 -15.45 10.42
CA GLN A 103 -2.39 -15.55 9.87
C GLN A 103 -1.75 -14.17 9.74
N VAL A 104 -0.56 -14.01 10.33
CA VAL A 104 0.25 -12.80 10.18
C VAL A 104 1.11 -12.95 8.93
N PRO A 105 0.90 -12.12 7.90
CA PRO A 105 1.65 -12.26 6.66
C PRO A 105 3.13 -11.90 6.86
N MET A 106 4.01 -12.78 6.40
CA MET A 106 5.46 -12.55 6.36
C MET A 106 5.90 -11.69 5.16
N LEU A 107 4.96 -11.34 4.31
CA LEU A 107 5.19 -10.54 3.10
C LEU A 107 4.06 -9.52 2.92
N TYR A 108 4.40 -8.42 2.32
CA TYR A 108 3.44 -7.41 1.85
C TYR A 108 3.05 -7.71 0.41
N GLU A 109 1.77 -7.70 0.12
CA GLU A 109 1.27 -7.77 -1.24
C GLU A 109 0.53 -6.49 -1.59
N VAL A 110 0.93 -5.85 -2.68
CA VAL A 110 0.36 -4.60 -3.16
C VAL A 110 0.06 -4.65 -4.64
N VAL A 111 -1.02 -4.02 -5.03
CA VAL A 111 -1.36 -3.74 -6.43
C VAL A 111 -1.10 -2.26 -6.68
N SER A 112 -0.35 -1.93 -7.74
CA SER A 112 0.09 -0.55 -7.95
C SER A 112 0.26 -0.20 -9.43
N ASN A 113 -0.16 1.01 -9.81
CA ASN A 113 0.13 1.58 -11.13
C ASN A 113 1.65 1.75 -11.38
N LYS A 114 2.44 1.77 -10.30
CA LYS A 114 3.92 1.85 -10.37
C LYS A 114 4.57 0.50 -10.65
N ALA A 115 3.79 -0.58 -10.79
CA ALA A 115 4.31 -1.89 -11.18
C ALA A 115 4.76 -1.87 -12.64
N THR A 116 5.99 -2.31 -12.89
CA THR A 116 6.57 -2.42 -14.24
C THR A 116 6.24 -3.74 -14.92
N ASN A 117 5.97 -4.78 -14.13
CA ASN A 117 5.65 -6.14 -14.57
C ASN A 117 4.34 -6.59 -13.95
N GLU A 118 3.68 -7.61 -14.54
CA GLU A 118 2.47 -8.23 -14.00
C GLU A 118 2.66 -8.72 -12.56
N TYR A 119 3.84 -9.25 -12.27
CA TYR A 119 4.26 -9.71 -10.95
C TYR A 119 5.74 -9.42 -10.75
N ARG A 120 6.09 -8.86 -9.61
CA ARG A 120 7.47 -8.66 -9.18
C ARG A 120 7.61 -8.88 -7.69
N GLU A 121 8.57 -9.71 -7.30
CA GLU A 121 9.00 -9.82 -5.92
C GLU A 121 10.18 -8.87 -5.67
N THR A 122 10.18 -8.20 -4.54
CA THR A 122 11.23 -7.31 -4.07
C THR A 122 11.31 -7.36 -2.54
N SER A 123 12.26 -6.64 -1.97
CA SER A 123 12.36 -6.48 -0.52
C SER A 123 12.22 -5.01 -0.11
N LEU A 124 11.74 -4.80 1.10
CA LEU A 124 11.71 -3.52 1.78
C LEU A 124 12.20 -3.75 3.21
N ALA A 125 13.40 -3.26 3.53
CA ALA A 125 14.14 -3.62 4.73
C ALA A 125 14.28 -5.15 4.83
N LYS A 126 13.67 -5.77 5.84
CA LYS A 126 13.71 -7.23 6.05
C LYS A 126 12.47 -7.96 5.54
N SER A 127 11.47 -7.23 5.04
CA SER A 127 10.19 -7.79 4.60
C SER A 127 10.20 -8.03 3.09
N ARG A 128 9.59 -9.14 2.68
CA ARG A 128 9.32 -9.42 1.26
C ARG A 128 8.12 -8.60 0.81
N VAL A 129 8.16 -8.12 -0.42
CA VAL A 129 7.08 -7.34 -1.03
C VAL A 129 6.77 -7.90 -2.41
N ILE A 130 5.53 -8.28 -2.63
CA ILE A 130 4.99 -8.61 -3.96
C ILE A 130 4.32 -7.36 -4.50
N VAL A 131 4.72 -6.93 -5.68
CA VAL A 131 4.09 -5.81 -6.40
C VAL A 131 3.45 -6.37 -7.64
N ARG A 132 2.13 -6.19 -7.76
CA ARG A 132 1.34 -6.62 -8.93
C ARG A 132 0.84 -5.43 -9.71
N LYS A 133 0.75 -5.59 -11.02
CA LYS A 133 0.11 -4.63 -11.91
C LYS A 133 -1.41 -4.72 -11.75
N PRO A 134 -2.13 -3.60 -11.66
CA PRO A 134 -3.58 -3.63 -11.58
C PRO A 134 -4.20 -4.00 -12.94
N LYS A 135 -5.37 -4.65 -12.91
CA LYS A 135 -6.16 -4.94 -14.12
C LYS A 135 -6.72 -3.69 -14.78
N VAL A 136 -7.01 -2.69 -13.97
CA VAL A 136 -7.49 -1.36 -14.38
C VAL A 136 -6.68 -0.33 -13.61
N PRO A 137 -6.33 0.83 -14.19
CA PRO A 137 -5.61 1.88 -13.47
C PRO A 137 -6.29 2.26 -12.15
N VAL A 138 -5.52 2.23 -11.07
CA VAL A 138 -5.99 2.57 -9.71
C VAL A 138 -6.08 4.08 -9.57
N THR A 139 -7.21 4.53 -9.05
CA THR A 139 -7.52 5.94 -8.77
C THR A 139 -8.09 6.08 -7.35
N GLU A 140 -8.27 7.33 -6.90
CA GLU A 140 -8.92 7.60 -5.61
C GLU A 140 -10.39 7.11 -5.60
N SER A 141 -11.08 7.11 -6.73
CA SER A 141 -12.48 6.70 -6.83
C SER A 141 -12.68 5.18 -6.88
N ASN A 142 -11.69 4.40 -7.37
CA ASN A 142 -11.92 2.97 -7.61
C ASN A 142 -11.06 2.02 -6.75
N TYR A 143 -10.06 2.52 -6.00
CA TYR A 143 -9.12 1.63 -5.31
C TYR A 143 -9.81 0.71 -4.29
N LYS A 144 -10.85 1.19 -3.60
CA LYS A 144 -11.60 0.38 -2.62
C LYS A 144 -12.40 -0.72 -3.30
N VAL A 145 -13.01 -0.42 -4.44
CA VAL A 145 -13.72 -1.40 -5.29
C VAL A 145 -12.76 -2.50 -5.74
N LEU A 146 -11.63 -2.11 -6.35
CA LEU A 146 -10.64 -3.06 -6.85
C LEU A 146 -10.03 -3.91 -5.74
N GLN A 147 -9.73 -3.30 -4.59
CA GLN A 147 -9.24 -3.98 -3.40
C GLN A 147 -10.24 -5.02 -2.89
N PHE A 148 -11.52 -4.67 -2.84
CA PHE A 148 -12.58 -5.57 -2.40
C PHE A 148 -12.83 -6.71 -3.40
N LEU A 149 -12.78 -6.44 -4.70
CA LEU A 149 -12.89 -7.47 -5.73
C LEU A 149 -11.71 -8.46 -5.70
N ASP A 150 -10.49 -7.97 -5.44
CA ASP A 150 -9.33 -8.84 -5.23
C ASP A 150 -9.49 -9.73 -3.99
N LEU A 151 -10.06 -9.19 -2.91
CA LEU A 151 -10.40 -9.99 -1.73
C LEU A 151 -11.46 -11.05 -2.06
N LEU A 152 -12.57 -10.65 -2.68
CA LEU A 152 -13.66 -11.57 -3.03
C LEU A 152 -13.20 -12.69 -3.98
N LYS A 153 -12.32 -12.37 -4.92
CA LYS A 153 -11.73 -13.36 -5.83
C LYS A 153 -11.03 -14.50 -5.07
N ASP A 154 -10.39 -14.20 -3.96
CA ASP A 154 -9.55 -15.15 -3.21
C ASP A 154 -10.12 -15.50 -1.82
N VAL A 155 -11.38 -15.15 -1.55
CA VAL A 155 -12.02 -15.34 -0.22
C VAL A 155 -12.10 -16.82 0.19
N ASP A 156 -12.32 -17.71 -0.75
CA ASP A 156 -12.36 -19.16 -0.54
C ASP A 156 -10.98 -19.78 -0.25
N VAL A 157 -9.90 -19.06 -0.54
CA VAL A 157 -8.51 -19.52 -0.32
C VAL A 157 -7.95 -19.03 1.00
N TYR A 158 -8.18 -17.74 1.35
CA TYR A 158 -7.50 -17.10 2.46
C TYR A 158 -8.38 -16.85 3.68
N SER A 159 -9.72 -16.90 3.54
CA SER A 159 -10.60 -16.68 4.68
C SER A 159 -10.69 -17.92 5.57
N GLU A 160 -10.37 -17.76 6.85
CA GLU A 160 -10.62 -18.73 7.92
C GLU A 160 -12.04 -18.57 8.49
N VAL A 161 -12.70 -17.47 8.16
CA VAL A 161 -14.05 -17.14 8.57
C VAL A 161 -15.02 -17.53 7.46
N THR A 162 -16.11 -18.20 7.80
CA THR A 162 -17.11 -18.68 6.84
C THR A 162 -18.53 -18.34 7.29
N GLY A 163 -19.51 -18.52 6.41
CA GLY A 163 -20.94 -18.35 6.73
C GLY A 163 -21.31 -16.92 7.13
N LYS A 164 -22.20 -16.79 8.12
CA LYS A 164 -22.75 -15.50 8.55
C LYS A 164 -21.70 -14.51 9.05
N PRO A 165 -20.71 -14.91 9.88
CA PRO A 165 -19.64 -13.99 10.31
C PRO A 165 -18.81 -13.42 9.13
N LEU A 166 -18.58 -14.20 8.07
CA LEU A 166 -17.92 -13.72 6.86
C LEU A 166 -18.76 -12.65 6.18
N GLN A 167 -20.05 -12.92 5.98
CA GLN A 167 -20.98 -11.98 5.35
C GLN A 167 -21.05 -10.66 6.10
N GLU A 168 -21.16 -10.70 7.44
CA GLU A 168 -21.20 -9.51 8.29
C GLU A 168 -19.95 -8.64 8.11
N ARG A 169 -18.76 -9.23 8.05
CA ARG A 169 -17.50 -8.48 7.85
C ARG A 169 -17.41 -7.87 6.45
N LEU A 170 -17.84 -8.62 5.43
CA LEU A 170 -17.86 -8.10 4.06
C LEU A 170 -18.85 -6.94 3.92
N TYR A 171 -20.05 -7.06 4.49
CA TYR A 171 -21.05 -6.00 4.47
C TYR A 171 -20.62 -4.76 5.27
N GLN A 172 -19.97 -4.98 6.41
CA GLN A 172 -19.41 -3.86 7.19
C GLN A 172 -18.38 -3.09 6.36
N TYR A 173 -17.46 -3.79 5.68
CA TYR A 173 -16.50 -3.12 4.81
C TYR A 173 -17.17 -2.38 3.66
N MET A 174 -18.18 -2.97 3.01
CA MET A 174 -18.92 -2.29 1.94
C MET A 174 -19.59 -1.02 2.45
N SER A 175 -20.19 -1.07 3.64
CA SER A 175 -20.81 0.09 4.28
C SER A 175 -19.77 1.19 4.59
N ASP A 176 -18.67 0.83 5.26
CA ASP A 176 -17.62 1.79 5.67
C ASP A 176 -16.89 2.41 4.46
N ALA A 177 -16.81 1.65 3.37
CA ALA A 177 -16.18 2.08 2.13
C ALA A 177 -17.17 2.75 1.16
N SER A 178 -18.48 2.76 1.50
CA SER A 178 -19.59 3.22 0.65
C SER A 178 -19.61 2.51 -0.71
N LEU A 179 -19.44 1.17 -0.69
CA LEU A 179 -19.43 0.34 -1.91
C LEU A 179 -20.80 -0.26 -2.17
N SER A 180 -21.24 -0.14 -3.41
CA SER A 180 -22.44 -0.79 -3.94
C SER A 180 -22.10 -1.79 -5.03
N LEU A 181 -23.03 -2.70 -5.34
CA LEU A 181 -22.86 -3.64 -6.44
C LEU A 181 -22.70 -2.91 -7.79
N SER A 182 -23.46 -1.83 -8.00
CA SER A 182 -23.40 -1.03 -9.23
C SER A 182 -22.03 -0.36 -9.46
N GLU A 183 -21.29 -0.06 -8.38
CA GLU A 183 -19.93 0.48 -8.50
C GLU A 183 -18.90 -0.62 -8.80
N MET A 184 -19.18 -1.87 -8.42
CA MET A 184 -18.31 -3.01 -8.67
C MET A 184 -18.52 -3.63 -10.06
N GLU A 185 -19.75 -3.65 -10.55
CA GLU A 185 -20.18 -4.31 -11.80
C GLU A 185 -19.31 -3.94 -13.01
N PRO A 186 -18.93 -2.66 -13.26
CA PRO A 186 -18.09 -2.29 -14.41
C PRO A 186 -16.71 -2.98 -14.43
N TYR A 187 -16.27 -3.52 -13.29
CA TYR A 187 -14.96 -4.17 -13.16
C TYR A 187 -15.02 -5.69 -13.25
N PHE A 188 -16.18 -6.32 -13.17
CA PHE A 188 -16.31 -7.79 -13.12
C PHE A 188 -15.65 -8.49 -14.31
N SER A 189 -15.75 -7.93 -15.51
CA SER A 189 -15.15 -8.50 -16.72
C SER A 189 -13.61 -8.61 -16.70
N TYR A 190 -12.96 -7.90 -15.79
CA TYR A 190 -11.50 -7.98 -15.61
C TYR A 190 -11.07 -9.09 -14.65
N TYR A 191 -12.03 -9.77 -14.02
CA TYR A 191 -11.79 -10.82 -13.04
C TYR A 191 -12.20 -12.21 -13.58
N PRO A 192 -11.60 -13.28 -13.05
CA PRO A 192 -11.96 -14.64 -13.47
C PRO A 192 -13.36 -15.02 -12.96
N ASP A 193 -13.98 -16.02 -13.58
CA ASP A 193 -15.33 -16.55 -13.25
C ASP A 193 -15.49 -16.95 -11.78
N LYS A 194 -14.38 -17.32 -11.12
CA LYS A 194 -14.34 -17.58 -9.68
C LYS A 194 -14.90 -16.43 -8.85
N LEU A 195 -14.74 -15.16 -9.30
CA LEU A 195 -15.32 -14.01 -8.63
C LEU A 195 -16.85 -14.12 -8.53
N TYR A 196 -17.52 -14.50 -9.62
CA TYR A 196 -18.99 -14.63 -9.63
C TYR A 196 -19.47 -15.70 -8.67
N LYS A 197 -18.78 -16.84 -8.63
CA LYS A 197 -19.05 -17.90 -7.65
C LYS A 197 -18.97 -17.33 -6.22
N ASN A 198 -17.88 -16.65 -5.90
CA ASN A 198 -17.66 -16.11 -4.56
C ASN A 198 -18.65 -14.99 -4.20
N LEU A 199 -19.08 -14.15 -5.17
CA LEU A 199 -20.14 -13.15 -4.97
C LEU A 199 -21.47 -13.79 -4.53
N VAL A 200 -21.81 -14.95 -5.12
CA VAL A 200 -23.03 -15.71 -4.77
C VAL A 200 -22.88 -16.39 -3.41
N GLU A 201 -21.77 -17.13 -3.20
CA GLU A 201 -21.51 -17.88 -1.97
C GLU A 201 -21.41 -16.99 -0.72
N THR A 202 -20.80 -15.80 -0.85
CA THR A 202 -20.71 -14.80 0.21
C THR A 202 -21.96 -13.96 0.35
N ARG A 203 -22.95 -14.12 -0.53
CA ARG A 203 -24.19 -13.34 -0.63
C ARG A 203 -23.98 -11.84 -0.89
N VAL A 204 -22.80 -11.40 -1.26
CA VAL A 204 -22.51 -9.98 -1.58
C VAL A 204 -23.40 -9.49 -2.72
N ILE A 205 -23.70 -10.35 -3.70
CA ILE A 205 -24.59 -10.01 -4.82
C ILE A 205 -26.02 -9.62 -4.38
N TYR A 206 -26.45 -10.07 -3.20
CA TYR A 206 -27.80 -9.82 -2.69
C TYR A 206 -27.87 -8.59 -1.76
N ASN A 207 -26.72 -8.00 -1.40
CA ASN A 207 -26.69 -6.87 -0.43
C ASN A 207 -27.46 -5.63 -0.93
N GLY A 208 -27.51 -5.41 -2.25
CA GLY A 208 -28.28 -4.32 -2.85
C GLY A 208 -29.80 -4.59 -2.94
N VAL A 209 -30.21 -5.87 -2.79
CA VAL A 209 -31.63 -6.27 -2.88
C VAL A 209 -32.32 -6.25 -1.50
N LEU A 210 -31.55 -6.42 -0.42
CA LEU A 210 -32.08 -6.46 0.95
C LEU A 210 -32.12 -5.06 1.61
N ALA A 211 -31.59 -4.04 0.96
CA ALA A 211 -31.57 -2.66 1.45
C ALA A 211 -32.71 -1.79 0.86
N GLN A 212 -33.64 -2.39 0.12
CA GLN A 212 -34.90 -1.80 -0.32
C GLN A 212 -36.03 -2.40 0.53
#